data_bb95e8eaac62c843d93af6fbd91ab7b5
#
_entry.id   bb95e8eaac62c843d93af6fbd91ab7b5
#
_cell.length_a   1.000
_cell.length_b   1.000
_cell.length_c   1.000
_cell.angle_alpha   90.00
_cell.angle_beta   90.00
_cell.angle_gamma   90.00
#
_symmetry.space_group_name_H-M   'P 1'
#
loop_
_entity.id
_entity.type
_entity.pdbx_description
1 polymer ?
#
loop_
_entity_poly.entity_id
_entity_poly.type
_entity_poly.pdbx_seq_one_letter_code
_entity_poly.pdbx_strand_id
1 'polypeptide(L)'
;EGIIKKANKKNIQFTMESIEQNIRDIAGIRVICSFTEDIYMLADCLLQQDDIILIEKKDYIKNPKESGYRSLHLIIEIPIFLQNEKRRMKVEVQLRTIAMDFWASVEHKLRYKKNIPDSEAEILALELSDCANQLAQLDDKMEQIKKRIVEAEKESAPKGDRKRPLPTIGGMLIKNRINGLIK
;
A
#
# COMPACT_ATOMS: atom_id res chain seq x y z
N GLU A 1 17.25 -4.52 14.23
CA GLU A 1 16.60 -5.71 14.86
C GLU A 1 15.77 -6.56 13.87
N GLY A 2 14.99 -5.95 12.96
CA GLY A 2 14.14 -6.66 12.02
C GLY A 2 14.90 -7.51 10.98
N ILE A 3 15.97 -6.99 10.40
CA ILE A 3 16.78 -7.68 9.38
C ILE A 3 17.46 -8.92 9.97
N ILE A 4 18.06 -8.80 11.17
CA ILE A 4 18.72 -9.93 11.87
C ILE A 4 17.72 -11.06 12.15
N LYS A 5 16.52 -10.72 12.67
CA LYS A 5 15.48 -11.73 12.91
C LYS A 5 15.03 -12.42 11.63
N LYS A 6 14.91 -11.69 10.50
CA LYS A 6 14.56 -12.26 9.20
C LYS A 6 15.66 -13.13 8.62
N ALA A 7 16.92 -12.70 8.74
CA ALA A 7 18.08 -13.47 8.31
C ALA A 7 18.16 -14.82 9.06
N ASN A 8 18.02 -14.78 10.38
CA ASN A 8 18.01 -15.99 11.21
C ASN A 8 16.82 -16.90 10.86
N LYS A 9 15.60 -16.37 10.68
CA LYS A 9 14.43 -17.15 10.31
C LYS A 9 14.57 -17.83 8.95
N LYS A 10 15.29 -17.20 8.02
CA LYS A 10 15.52 -17.74 6.66
C LYS A 10 16.83 -18.54 6.56
N ASN A 11 17.57 -18.67 7.64
CA ASN A 11 18.86 -19.35 7.71
C ASN A 11 19.86 -18.90 6.63
N ILE A 12 19.95 -17.57 6.40
CA ILE A 12 20.83 -16.95 5.41
C ILE A 12 22.06 -16.36 6.09
N GLN A 13 23.19 -16.39 5.37
CA GLN A 13 24.42 -15.78 5.85
C GLN A 13 24.26 -14.27 6.05
N PHE A 14 24.84 -13.74 7.11
CA PHE A 14 24.75 -12.32 7.45
C PHE A 14 25.82 -11.51 6.70
N THR A 15 25.76 -11.55 5.36
CA THR A 15 26.57 -10.72 4.45
C THR A 15 25.65 -9.75 3.71
N MET A 16 26.20 -8.63 3.25
CA MET A 16 25.40 -7.62 2.50
C MET A 16 24.77 -8.25 1.26
N GLU A 17 25.54 -9.03 0.50
CA GLU A 17 25.10 -9.70 -0.71
C GLU A 17 23.96 -10.71 -0.43
N SER A 18 24.11 -11.51 0.64
CA SER A 18 23.08 -12.47 1.00
C SER A 18 21.81 -11.82 1.50
N ILE A 19 21.93 -10.71 2.25
CA ILE A 19 20.78 -9.93 2.71
C ILE A 19 20.04 -9.30 1.53
N GLU A 20 20.73 -8.65 0.59
CA GLU A 20 20.12 -8.04 -0.60
C GLU A 20 19.43 -9.07 -1.51
N GLN A 21 19.99 -10.26 -1.65
CA GLN A 21 19.40 -11.31 -2.48
C GLN A 21 18.15 -11.92 -1.85
N ASN A 22 18.14 -12.12 -0.54
CA ASN A 22 17.14 -12.94 0.15
C ASN A 22 16.09 -12.14 0.94
N ILE A 23 16.38 -10.87 1.30
CA ILE A 23 15.44 -9.99 2.01
C ILE A 23 14.96 -8.93 1.03
N ARG A 24 13.67 -9.00 0.65
CA ARG A 24 13.07 -8.15 -0.39
C ARG A 24 12.44 -6.85 0.13
N ASP A 25 12.33 -6.72 1.44
CA ASP A 25 11.66 -5.63 2.14
C ASP A 25 12.62 -4.85 3.07
N ILE A 26 13.87 -4.67 2.65
CA ILE A 26 14.87 -3.83 3.34
C ILE A 26 14.47 -2.37 3.26
N ALA A 27 14.07 -1.91 2.08
CA ALA A 27 13.47 -0.61 1.86
C ALA A 27 11.97 -0.77 1.66
N GLY A 28 11.18 0.05 2.33
CA GLY A 28 9.72 0.02 2.24
C GLY A 28 9.13 1.41 2.18
N ILE A 29 8.14 1.57 1.29
CA ILE A 29 7.36 2.80 1.15
C ILE A 29 5.90 2.43 1.38
N ARG A 30 5.18 3.28 2.13
CA ARG A 30 3.74 3.18 2.28
C ARG A 30 3.07 4.37 1.60
N VAL A 31 2.10 4.08 0.75
CA VAL A 31 1.28 5.05 0.04
C VAL A 31 -0.17 4.90 0.52
N ILE A 32 -0.75 5.99 0.99
CA ILE A 32 -2.14 6.02 1.45
C ILE A 32 -2.97 6.77 0.43
N CYS A 33 -3.99 6.09 -0.08
CA CYS A 33 -4.96 6.61 -1.06
C CYS A 33 -6.30 6.86 -0.39
N SER A 34 -7.12 7.72 -0.99
CA SER A 34 -8.48 7.96 -0.50
C SER A 34 -9.43 6.83 -0.90
N PHE A 35 -9.24 6.22 -2.07
CA PHE A 35 -10.14 5.22 -2.65
C PHE A 35 -9.37 4.02 -3.19
N THR A 36 -10.06 2.88 -3.28
CA THR A 36 -9.46 1.63 -3.78
C THR A 36 -9.04 1.73 -5.25
N GLU A 37 -9.82 2.43 -6.10
CA GLU A 37 -9.43 2.66 -7.51
C GLU A 37 -8.12 3.44 -7.64
N ASP A 38 -7.89 4.42 -6.75
CA ASP A 38 -6.66 5.21 -6.77
C ASP A 38 -5.41 4.34 -6.49
N ILE A 39 -5.56 3.29 -5.69
CA ILE A 39 -4.47 2.32 -5.43
C ILE A 39 -4.03 1.65 -6.73
N TYR A 40 -4.99 1.12 -7.50
CA TYR A 40 -4.67 0.42 -8.73
C TYR A 40 -4.15 1.37 -9.80
N MET A 41 -4.75 2.55 -9.95
CA MET A 41 -4.27 3.58 -10.87
C MET A 41 -2.83 3.98 -10.58
N LEU A 42 -2.48 4.23 -9.32
CA LEU A 42 -1.12 4.58 -8.91
C LEU A 42 -0.14 3.42 -9.11
N ALA A 43 -0.56 2.19 -8.81
CA ALA A 43 0.24 0.99 -9.05
C ALA A 43 0.58 0.84 -10.54
N ASP A 44 -0.41 1.02 -11.42
CA ASP A 44 -0.23 0.93 -12.87
C ASP A 44 0.65 2.07 -13.39
N CYS A 45 0.46 3.32 -12.93
CA CYS A 45 1.33 4.44 -13.27
C CYS A 45 2.79 4.21 -12.83
N LEU A 46 2.98 3.62 -11.63
CA LEU A 46 4.32 3.29 -11.13
C LEU A 46 5.00 2.23 -12.02
N LEU A 47 4.25 1.19 -12.38
CA LEU A 47 4.78 0.06 -13.16
C LEU A 47 4.99 0.39 -14.65
N GLN A 48 4.46 1.51 -15.15
CA GLN A 48 4.70 2.02 -16.51
C GLN A 48 6.02 2.79 -16.65
N GLN A 49 6.75 3.04 -15.53
CA GLN A 49 8.04 3.72 -15.60
C GLN A 49 9.11 2.78 -16.13
N ASP A 50 9.93 3.26 -17.09
CA ASP A 50 10.94 2.46 -17.80
C ASP A 50 12.06 1.92 -16.89
N ASP A 51 12.31 2.59 -15.77
CA ASP A 51 13.37 2.26 -14.84
C ASP A 51 12.91 1.36 -13.68
N ILE A 52 11.63 1.03 -13.60
CA ILE A 52 11.03 0.18 -12.56
C ILE A 52 10.78 -1.23 -13.10
N ILE A 53 11.25 -2.23 -12.36
CA ILE A 53 11.00 -3.64 -12.65
C ILE A 53 10.13 -4.23 -11.55
N LEU A 54 8.97 -4.78 -11.92
CA LEU A 54 8.14 -5.53 -11.00
C LEU A 54 8.74 -6.92 -10.75
N ILE A 55 9.03 -7.25 -9.48
CA ILE A 55 9.51 -8.57 -9.06
C ILE A 55 8.34 -9.44 -8.58
N GLU A 56 7.44 -8.86 -7.76
CA GLU A 56 6.32 -9.59 -7.16
C GLU A 56 5.16 -8.63 -6.87
N LYS A 57 3.93 -9.10 -7.12
CA LYS A 57 2.69 -8.40 -6.77
C LYS A 57 1.85 -9.29 -5.87
N LYS A 58 1.49 -8.79 -4.68
CA LYS A 58 0.56 -9.45 -3.74
C LYS A 58 -0.65 -8.56 -3.53
N ASP A 59 -1.78 -9.00 -4.02
CA ASP A 59 -3.03 -8.27 -3.95
C ASP A 59 -3.90 -8.81 -2.80
N TYR A 60 -3.66 -8.29 -1.60
CA TYR A 60 -4.46 -8.59 -0.41
C TYR A 60 -5.75 -7.74 -0.33
N ILE A 61 -6.02 -6.89 -1.33
CA ILE A 61 -7.32 -6.22 -1.44
C ILE A 61 -8.33 -7.19 -2.03
N LYS A 62 -7.96 -7.86 -3.12
CA LYS A 62 -8.79 -8.89 -3.77
C LYS A 62 -8.82 -10.20 -3.00
N ASN A 63 -7.69 -10.58 -2.40
CA ASN A 63 -7.53 -11.81 -1.64
C ASN A 63 -7.04 -11.49 -0.23
N PRO A 64 -7.91 -11.02 0.68
CA PRO A 64 -7.53 -10.65 2.04
C PRO A 64 -6.90 -11.82 2.80
N LYS A 65 -6.02 -11.51 3.75
CA LYS A 65 -5.54 -12.54 4.67
C LYS A 65 -6.65 -12.98 5.62
N GLU A 66 -6.50 -14.16 6.21
CA GLU A 66 -7.45 -14.68 7.21
C GLU A 66 -7.73 -13.70 8.35
N SER A 67 -6.76 -12.90 8.73
CA SER A 67 -6.92 -11.84 9.73
C SER A 67 -7.79 -10.66 9.28
N GLY A 68 -8.19 -10.60 8.02
CA GLY A 68 -8.86 -9.44 7.42
C GLY A 68 -7.91 -8.36 6.87
N TYR A 69 -6.59 -8.56 6.98
CA TYR A 69 -5.62 -7.59 6.46
C TYR A 69 -5.74 -7.39 4.95
N ARG A 70 -5.79 -6.12 4.52
CA ARG A 70 -5.90 -5.68 3.11
C ARG A 70 -4.79 -4.67 2.79
N SER A 71 -4.15 -4.84 1.64
CA SER A 71 -3.16 -3.94 1.07
C SER A 71 -2.75 -4.45 -0.32
N LEU A 72 -2.36 -3.59 -1.23
CA LEU A 72 -1.63 -3.99 -2.43
C LEU A 72 -0.12 -3.86 -2.15
N HIS A 73 0.63 -4.94 -2.30
CA HIS A 73 2.08 -4.97 -2.13
C HIS A 73 2.75 -5.18 -3.48
N LEU A 74 3.69 -4.31 -3.81
CA LEU A 74 4.56 -4.44 -4.96
C LEU A 74 5.99 -4.55 -4.46
N ILE A 75 6.68 -5.63 -4.83
CA ILE A 75 8.14 -5.69 -4.72
C ILE A 75 8.68 -5.27 -6.07
N ILE A 76 9.32 -4.12 -6.09
CA ILE A 76 9.90 -3.54 -7.30
C ILE A 76 11.40 -3.42 -7.16
N GLU A 77 12.07 -3.33 -8.28
CA GLU A 77 13.50 -3.03 -8.35
C GLU A 77 13.69 -1.71 -9.08
N ILE A 78 14.36 -0.78 -8.42
CA ILE A 78 14.62 0.58 -8.92
C ILE A 78 16.12 0.86 -9.00
N PRO A 79 16.58 1.72 -9.93
CA PRO A 79 17.96 2.18 -9.94
C PRO A 79 18.19 3.20 -8.82
N ILE A 80 19.29 3.04 -8.11
CA ILE A 80 19.81 4.05 -7.20
C ILE A 80 21.17 4.53 -7.71
N PHE A 81 21.45 5.80 -7.54
CA PHE A 81 22.69 6.45 -7.98
C PHE A 81 23.53 6.75 -6.75
N LEU A 82 24.60 5.99 -6.56
CA LEU A 82 25.59 6.23 -5.54
C LEU A 82 26.71 7.08 -6.12
N GLN A 83 27.60 7.57 -5.26
CA GLN A 83 28.69 8.49 -5.68
C GLN A 83 29.53 7.93 -6.83
N ASN A 84 29.81 6.63 -6.84
CA ASN A 84 30.72 5.99 -7.79
C ASN A 84 30.08 4.85 -8.61
N GLU A 85 28.82 4.53 -8.38
CA GLU A 85 28.13 3.44 -9.09
C GLU A 85 26.64 3.66 -9.23
N LYS A 86 26.06 3.10 -10.29
CA LYS A 86 24.61 2.91 -10.43
C LYS A 86 24.28 1.48 -10.01
N ARG A 87 23.35 1.34 -9.08
CA ARG A 87 22.96 0.05 -8.50
C ARG A 87 21.46 -0.12 -8.56
N ARG A 88 20.96 -1.35 -8.67
CA ARG A 88 19.53 -1.64 -8.54
C ARG A 88 19.23 -2.10 -7.13
N MET A 89 18.11 -1.64 -6.56
CA MET A 89 17.68 -1.98 -5.21
C MET A 89 16.22 -2.40 -5.18
N LYS A 90 15.94 -3.43 -4.38
CA LYS A 90 14.56 -3.92 -4.14
C LYS A 90 13.87 -3.03 -3.11
N VAL A 91 12.64 -2.65 -3.41
CA VAL A 91 11.79 -1.82 -2.55
C VAL A 91 10.41 -2.46 -2.46
N GLU A 92 9.86 -2.59 -1.26
CA GLU A 92 8.46 -2.93 -1.05
C GLU A 92 7.62 -1.66 -1.05
N VAL A 93 6.64 -1.58 -1.95
CA VAL A 93 5.64 -0.52 -1.98
C VAL A 93 4.32 -1.09 -1.48
N GLN A 94 3.82 -0.57 -0.37
CA GLN A 94 2.53 -0.94 0.22
C GLN A 94 1.53 0.17 -0.07
N LEU A 95 0.50 -0.14 -0.87
CA LEU A 95 -0.59 0.80 -1.17
C LEU A 95 -1.85 0.38 -0.40
N ARG A 96 -2.46 1.34 0.27
CA ARG A 96 -3.64 1.14 1.14
C ARG A 96 -4.60 2.30 0.99
N THR A 97 -5.87 2.06 1.32
CA THR A 97 -6.78 3.15 1.67
C THR A 97 -6.53 3.64 3.09
N ILE A 98 -7.16 4.76 3.45
CA ILE A 98 -7.15 5.29 4.84
C ILE A 98 -7.71 4.22 5.81
N ALA A 99 -8.81 3.55 5.45
CA ALA A 99 -9.44 2.53 6.28
C ALA A 99 -8.55 1.29 6.44
N MET A 100 -7.90 0.82 5.36
CA MET A 100 -6.95 -0.29 5.41
C MET A 100 -5.74 0.03 6.30
N ASP A 101 -5.21 1.25 6.24
CA ASP A 101 -4.07 1.65 7.06
C ASP A 101 -4.45 1.86 8.52
N PHE A 102 -5.65 2.39 8.78
CA PHE A 102 -6.23 2.48 10.12
C PHE A 102 -6.29 1.10 10.76
N TRP A 103 -6.95 0.14 10.10
CA TRP A 103 -7.09 -1.22 10.65
C TRP A 103 -5.74 -1.88 10.91
N ALA A 104 -4.83 -1.85 9.93
CA ALA A 104 -3.52 -2.48 10.05
C ALA A 104 -2.66 -1.88 11.18
N SER A 105 -2.79 -0.57 11.41
CA SER A 105 -2.06 0.16 12.46
C SER A 105 -2.61 -0.17 13.85
N VAL A 106 -3.92 -0.30 13.98
CA VAL A 106 -4.59 -0.63 15.25
C VAL A 106 -4.41 -2.11 15.58
N GLU A 107 -4.62 -3.01 14.62
CA GLU A 107 -4.42 -4.46 14.79
C GLU A 107 -3.02 -4.77 15.30
N HIS A 108 -1.99 -4.18 14.69
CA HIS A 108 -0.61 -4.37 15.12
C HIS A 108 -0.40 -3.93 16.58
N LYS A 109 -1.00 -2.82 17.03
CA LYS A 109 -0.91 -2.34 18.42
C LYS A 109 -1.65 -3.25 19.39
N LEU A 110 -2.82 -3.76 18.97
CA LEU A 110 -3.65 -4.63 19.81
C LEU A 110 -3.02 -6.00 20.03
N ARG A 111 -2.40 -6.57 18.99
CA ARG A 111 -1.74 -7.89 19.05
C ARG A 111 -0.34 -7.84 19.65
N TYR A 112 0.32 -6.69 19.65
CA TYR A 112 1.69 -6.58 20.13
C TYR A 112 1.74 -6.62 21.68
N LYS A 113 2.51 -7.55 22.25
CA LYS A 113 2.83 -7.68 23.68
C LYS A 113 1.68 -8.09 24.62
N LYS A 114 0.70 -8.86 24.19
CA LYS A 114 -0.32 -9.35 25.12
C LYS A 114 -0.18 -10.84 25.35
N ASN A 115 0.00 -11.25 26.62
CA ASN A 115 -0.16 -12.63 27.06
C ASN A 115 -1.68 -12.86 27.25
N ILE A 116 -2.36 -13.17 26.16
CA ILE A 116 -3.79 -13.46 26.13
C ILE A 116 -3.94 -14.99 26.06
N PRO A 117 -4.87 -15.61 26.80
CA PRO A 117 -5.19 -17.03 26.66
C PRO A 117 -5.59 -17.36 25.22
N ASP A 118 -5.22 -18.54 24.73
CA ASP A 118 -5.45 -18.94 23.33
C ASP A 118 -6.94 -18.87 22.94
N SER A 119 -7.84 -19.26 23.86
CA SER A 119 -9.30 -19.18 23.65
C SER A 119 -9.80 -17.75 23.41
N GLU A 120 -9.25 -16.78 24.13
CA GLU A 120 -9.59 -15.35 23.97
C GLU A 120 -8.94 -14.79 22.70
N ALA A 121 -7.73 -15.24 22.38
CA ALA A 121 -7.02 -14.81 21.17
C ALA A 121 -7.78 -15.19 19.89
N GLU A 122 -8.45 -16.35 19.86
CA GLU A 122 -9.29 -16.77 18.73
C GLU A 122 -10.53 -15.87 18.58
N ILE A 123 -11.22 -15.57 19.66
CA ILE A 123 -12.39 -14.67 19.66
C ILE A 123 -11.99 -13.28 19.15
N LEU A 124 -10.93 -12.71 19.70
CA LEU A 124 -10.44 -11.40 19.30
C LEU A 124 -9.97 -11.36 17.83
N ALA A 125 -9.43 -12.47 17.31
CA ALA A 125 -9.07 -12.57 15.90
C ALA A 125 -10.29 -12.52 14.98
N LEU A 126 -11.39 -13.17 15.39
CA LEU A 126 -12.66 -13.11 14.64
C LEU A 126 -13.27 -11.70 14.67
N GLU A 127 -13.27 -11.05 15.84
CA GLU A 127 -13.77 -9.67 15.99
C GLU A 127 -12.94 -8.68 15.14
N LEU A 128 -11.61 -8.82 15.14
CA LEU A 128 -10.73 -8.00 14.29
C LEU A 128 -10.98 -8.24 12.80
N SER A 129 -11.24 -9.48 12.41
CA SER A 129 -11.60 -9.82 11.02
C SER A 129 -12.95 -9.21 10.63
N ASP A 130 -13.93 -9.22 11.52
CA ASP A 130 -15.23 -8.57 11.29
C ASP A 130 -15.08 -7.05 11.15
N CYS A 131 -14.30 -6.41 12.00
CA CYS A 131 -13.97 -4.99 11.86
C CYS A 131 -13.31 -4.67 10.50
N ALA A 132 -12.41 -5.54 10.01
CA ALA A 132 -11.81 -5.38 8.69
C ALA A 132 -12.84 -5.44 7.56
N ASN A 133 -13.83 -6.33 7.67
CA ASN A 133 -14.91 -6.45 6.69
C ASN A 133 -15.84 -5.22 6.71
N GLN A 134 -16.18 -4.70 7.88
CA GLN A 134 -16.98 -3.48 8.02
C GLN A 134 -16.26 -2.26 7.40
N LEU A 135 -14.95 -2.13 7.63
CA LEU A 135 -14.14 -1.08 7.02
C LEU A 135 -14.06 -1.21 5.51
N ALA A 136 -13.97 -2.43 4.96
CA ALA A 136 -13.99 -2.65 3.53
C ALA A 136 -15.34 -2.24 2.90
N GLN A 137 -16.45 -2.57 3.56
CA GLN A 137 -17.78 -2.13 3.11
C GLN A 137 -17.92 -0.60 3.15
N LEU A 138 -17.31 0.05 4.13
CA LEU A 138 -17.30 1.51 4.22
C LEU A 138 -16.47 2.13 3.08
N ASP A 139 -15.29 1.58 2.77
CA ASP A 139 -14.47 2.00 1.63
C ASP A 139 -15.27 1.90 0.32
N ASP A 140 -15.91 0.76 0.07
CA ASP A 140 -16.73 0.54 -1.14
C ASP A 140 -17.89 1.55 -1.23
N LYS A 141 -18.55 1.81 -0.10
CA LYS A 141 -19.65 2.79 -0.04
C LYS A 141 -19.17 4.22 -0.34
N MET A 142 -18.02 4.60 0.21
CA MET A 142 -17.43 5.91 -0.06
C MET A 142 -17.03 6.07 -1.53
N GLU A 143 -16.51 5.01 -2.15
CA GLU A 143 -16.19 4.99 -3.57
C GLU A 143 -17.45 5.12 -4.45
N GLN A 144 -18.55 4.46 -4.09
CA GLN A 144 -19.84 4.63 -4.77
C GLN A 144 -20.39 6.06 -4.67
N ILE A 145 -20.25 6.69 -3.50
CA ILE A 145 -20.64 8.10 -3.31
C ILE A 145 -19.79 9.01 -4.21
N LYS A 146 -18.47 8.80 -4.27
CA LYS A 146 -17.56 9.53 -5.19
C LYS A 146 -18.06 9.44 -6.63
N LYS A 147 -18.39 8.23 -7.12
CA LYS A 147 -18.88 8.02 -8.49
C LYS A 147 -20.18 8.78 -8.76
N ARG A 148 -21.13 8.72 -7.84
CA ARG A 148 -22.40 9.45 -7.96
C ARG A 148 -22.22 10.97 -7.99
N ILE A 149 -21.30 11.51 -7.19
CA ILE A 149 -20.97 12.95 -7.21
C ILE A 149 -20.41 13.34 -8.58
N VAL A 150 -19.44 12.58 -9.10
CA VAL A 150 -18.84 12.85 -10.42
C VAL A 150 -19.88 12.76 -11.55
N GLU A 151 -20.82 11.84 -11.48
CA GLU A 151 -21.91 11.73 -12.45
C GLU A 151 -22.86 12.93 -12.38
N ALA A 152 -23.28 13.34 -11.19
CA ALA A 152 -24.14 14.50 -10.99
C ALA A 152 -23.50 15.80 -11.47
N GLU A 153 -22.18 15.97 -11.26
CA GLU A 153 -21.42 17.10 -11.78
C GLU A 153 -21.38 17.14 -13.31
N LYS A 154 -21.26 15.97 -13.97
CA LYS A 154 -21.30 15.87 -15.44
C LYS A 154 -22.67 16.25 -16.01
N GLU A 155 -23.74 15.86 -15.33
CA GLU A 155 -25.12 16.17 -15.75
C GLU A 155 -25.47 17.65 -15.58
N SER A 156 -24.94 18.28 -14.55
CA SER A 156 -25.19 19.69 -14.23
C SER A 156 -24.32 20.68 -15.03
N ALA A 157 -23.29 20.20 -15.74
CA ALA A 157 -22.41 21.04 -16.53
C ALA A 157 -23.13 21.63 -17.75
N PRO A 158 -23.09 22.96 -17.99
CA PRO A 158 -23.71 23.59 -19.15
C PRO A 158 -23.11 23.03 -20.45
N LYS A 159 -23.97 22.73 -21.44
CA LYS A 159 -23.62 22.07 -22.73
C LYS A 159 -22.61 22.81 -23.62
N GLY A 160 -21.99 23.89 -23.16
CA GLY A 160 -21.12 24.78 -23.95
C GLY A 160 -19.62 24.78 -23.60
N ASP A 161 -19.22 24.28 -22.47
CA ASP A 161 -17.80 24.38 -22.02
C ASP A 161 -17.19 23.02 -21.68
N ARG A 162 -17.02 22.20 -22.73
CA ARG A 162 -16.26 20.93 -22.60
C ARG A 162 -14.76 21.22 -22.60
N LYS A 163 -14.28 22.00 -21.64
CA LYS A 163 -12.87 21.95 -21.28
C LYS A 163 -12.62 20.63 -20.59
N ARG A 164 -11.58 19.91 -21.04
CA ARG A 164 -11.14 18.62 -20.50
C ARG A 164 -11.23 18.63 -18.99
N PRO A 165 -11.79 17.59 -18.36
CA PRO A 165 -11.75 17.49 -16.90
C PRO A 165 -10.28 17.56 -16.47
N LEU A 166 -9.98 18.51 -15.58
CA LEU A 166 -8.68 18.54 -14.90
C LEU A 166 -8.48 17.17 -14.22
N PRO A 167 -7.30 16.57 -14.33
CA PRO A 167 -7.02 15.32 -13.64
C PRO A 167 -7.30 15.50 -12.16
N THR A 168 -8.23 14.71 -11.67
CA THR A 168 -8.74 14.73 -10.29
C THR A 168 -7.58 14.74 -9.31
N ILE A 169 -7.70 15.57 -8.32
CA ILE A 169 -6.95 15.84 -7.07
C ILE A 169 -5.81 14.87 -6.66
N GLY A 170 -5.83 13.59 -7.04
CA GLY A 170 -4.75 12.62 -6.78
C GLY A 170 -3.38 13.02 -7.35
N GLY A 171 -3.33 13.58 -8.57
CA GLY A 171 -2.07 14.00 -9.20
C GLY A 171 -1.40 15.21 -8.54
N MET A 172 -2.17 16.09 -7.92
CA MET A 172 -1.65 17.30 -7.27
C MET A 172 -1.04 17.01 -5.89
N LEU A 173 -1.60 16.03 -5.16
CA LEU A 173 -1.06 15.55 -3.87
C LEU A 173 0.26 14.79 -4.03
N ILE A 174 0.43 14.04 -5.10
CA ILE A 174 1.67 13.28 -5.38
C ILE A 174 2.81 14.25 -5.71
N LYS A 175 2.57 15.27 -6.53
CA LYS A 175 3.60 16.26 -6.92
C LYS A 175 4.16 17.03 -5.72
N ASN A 176 3.31 17.42 -4.78
CA ASN A 176 3.72 18.17 -3.60
C ASN A 176 4.40 17.31 -2.50
N ARG A 177 4.09 16.00 -2.41
CA ARG A 177 4.75 15.11 -1.45
C ARG A 177 6.11 14.61 -1.92
N ILE A 178 6.29 14.37 -3.21
CA ILE A 178 7.60 13.97 -3.76
C ILE A 178 8.59 15.14 -3.66
N ASN A 179 8.17 16.38 -3.93
CA ASN A 179 9.02 17.57 -3.78
C ASN A 179 9.37 17.91 -2.32
N GLY A 180 8.63 17.38 -1.33
CA GLY A 180 8.91 17.53 0.10
C GLY A 180 9.86 16.46 0.67
N LEU A 181 10.12 15.38 -0.06
CA LEU A 181 11.00 14.27 0.36
C LEU A 181 12.43 14.41 -0.20
N ILE A 182 12.69 15.43 -1.04
CA ILE A 182 14.00 15.72 -1.65
C ILE A 182 14.59 17.02 -1.06
N LYS A 183 14.32 17.31 0.21
CA LYS A 183 15.06 18.34 0.95
C LYS A 183 15.80 17.74 2.12
#